data_efbfff308efaf00ca49333bd08500858
#
_entry.id   efbfff308efaf00ca49333bd08500858
#
_cell.length_a   1.000
_cell.length_b   1.000
_cell.length_c   1.000
_cell.angle_alpha   90.00
_cell.angle_beta   90.00
_cell.angle_gamma   90.00
#
_symmetry.space_group_name_H-M   'P 1'
#
loop_
_entity.id
_entity.type
_entity.pdbx_description
1 polymer ?
#
loop_
_entity_poly.entity_id
_entity_poly.type
_entity_poly.pdbx_seq_one_letter_code
_entity_poly.pdbx_strand_id
1 'polypeptide(L)'
;MGRKYSPSPQGGGLFSVVRLERMKKTGFYIIKDKFFEDMSDPYLKGNKVGNRPHYYCFEDTSRGIYWMIPLSSQIDKYKRIVEKKEKAGKPCDIIHIVKLDDSRQSAFLIQDMFPITDEYIEREYTIAGNHLMLTSEHTAKEIEQKAKKVMGMLKRGVKFMPTQPNVIAILEKLKQSK
;
A
#
# COMPACT_ATOMS: atom_id res chain seq x y z
N MET A 1 46.22 -43.66 -29.01
CA MET A 1 45.46 -42.50 -29.48
C MET A 1 44.37 -42.18 -28.49
N GLY A 2 44.67 -41.27 -27.56
CA GLY A 2 43.75 -40.89 -26.50
C GLY A 2 42.87 -39.71 -26.94
N ARG A 3 41.55 -39.88 -26.92
CA ARG A 3 40.60 -38.78 -27.07
C ARG A 3 40.43 -38.12 -25.69
N LYS A 4 40.87 -36.88 -25.56
CA LYS A 4 40.59 -36.02 -24.43
C LYS A 4 39.13 -35.62 -24.45
N TYR A 5 38.35 -36.03 -23.45
CA TYR A 5 37.04 -35.48 -23.18
C TYR A 5 37.22 -34.17 -22.43
N SER A 6 36.80 -33.06 -23.05
CA SER A 6 36.63 -31.80 -22.38
C SER A 6 35.23 -31.75 -21.77
N PRO A 7 35.04 -31.45 -20.48
CA PRO A 7 33.72 -31.26 -19.93
C PRO A 7 33.14 -29.92 -20.41
N SER A 8 31.94 -29.97 -20.97
CA SER A 8 31.12 -28.82 -21.29
C SER A 8 30.76 -28.04 -20.02
N PRO A 9 30.75 -26.72 -20.05
CA PRO A 9 30.25 -25.93 -18.93
C PRO A 9 28.75 -26.13 -18.85
N GLN A 10 28.33 -26.78 -17.76
CA GLN A 10 26.93 -26.93 -17.39
C GLN A 10 26.33 -25.54 -17.09
N GLY A 11 25.31 -25.25 -17.80
CA GLY A 11 24.17 -24.40 -17.58
C GLY A 11 24.21 -23.39 -16.43
N GLY A 12 24.53 -22.15 -16.77
CA GLY A 12 24.12 -21.03 -15.96
C GLY A 12 22.59 -21.07 -15.83
N GLY A 13 22.10 -21.32 -14.62
CA GLY A 13 20.70 -21.22 -14.32
C GLY A 13 20.18 -19.84 -14.77
N LEU A 14 19.25 -19.83 -15.69
CA LEU A 14 18.40 -18.68 -15.96
C LEU A 14 17.65 -18.39 -14.66
N PHE A 15 18.20 -17.54 -13.82
CA PHE A 15 17.38 -16.79 -12.87
C PHE A 15 16.50 -15.92 -13.74
N SER A 16 15.33 -16.41 -14.06
CA SER A 16 14.23 -15.63 -14.57
C SER A 16 14.00 -14.53 -13.53
N VAL A 17 14.62 -13.37 -13.75
CA VAL A 17 14.21 -12.14 -13.13
C VAL A 17 12.82 -11.90 -13.73
N VAL A 18 11.80 -12.45 -13.08
CA VAL A 18 10.43 -12.02 -13.28
C VAL A 18 10.45 -10.55 -12.91
N ARG A 19 10.64 -9.71 -13.91
CA ARG A 19 10.47 -8.27 -13.81
C ARG A 19 9.01 -8.12 -13.38
N LEU A 20 8.78 -7.88 -12.10
CA LEU A 20 7.45 -7.58 -11.59
C LEU A 20 6.87 -6.52 -12.51
N GLU A 21 5.80 -6.87 -13.22
CA GLU A 21 5.08 -5.89 -14.02
C GLU A 21 4.85 -4.70 -13.11
N ARG A 22 5.20 -3.51 -13.61
CA ARG A 22 5.11 -2.25 -12.85
C ARG A 22 3.77 -2.20 -12.13
N MET A 23 3.77 -1.93 -10.82
CA MET A 23 2.56 -1.87 -10.01
C MET A 23 1.46 -1.08 -10.72
N LYS A 24 0.28 -1.66 -10.80
CA LYS A 24 -0.89 -1.02 -11.41
C LYS A 24 -1.54 -0.08 -10.41
N LYS A 25 -1.57 1.21 -10.73
CA LYS A 25 -2.30 2.20 -9.92
C LYS A 25 -3.76 1.76 -9.76
N THR A 26 -4.37 2.03 -8.62
CA THR A 26 -5.70 1.60 -8.21
C THR A 26 -5.84 0.09 -7.92
N GLY A 27 -4.74 -0.66 -7.99
CA GLY A 27 -4.69 -2.07 -7.61
C GLY A 27 -4.52 -2.28 -6.11
N PHE A 28 -4.88 -3.48 -5.67
CA PHE A 28 -4.73 -3.90 -4.28
C PHE A 28 -3.61 -4.94 -4.17
N TYR A 29 -2.78 -4.80 -3.15
CA TYR A 29 -1.56 -5.60 -2.99
C TYR A 29 -1.40 -6.12 -1.57
N ILE A 30 -0.72 -7.25 -1.43
CA ILE A 30 -0.22 -7.76 -0.16
C ILE A 30 1.23 -7.32 0.01
N ILE A 31 1.55 -6.82 1.19
CA ILE A 31 2.87 -6.30 1.54
C ILE A 31 3.60 -7.36 2.34
N LYS A 32 4.89 -7.55 2.07
CA LYS A 32 5.75 -8.47 2.81
C LYS A 32 5.89 -8.03 4.27
N ASP A 33 5.88 -8.98 5.20
CA ASP A 33 6.11 -8.71 6.63
C ASP A 33 7.45 -8.03 6.87
N LYS A 34 8.44 -8.33 6.03
CA LYS A 34 9.77 -7.69 6.04
C LYS A 34 9.71 -6.16 6.02
N PHE A 35 8.73 -5.54 5.34
CA PHE A 35 8.56 -4.08 5.34
C PHE A 35 8.35 -3.55 6.76
N PHE A 36 7.46 -4.18 7.50
CA PHE A 36 7.11 -3.76 8.87
C PHE A 36 8.25 -4.00 9.85
N GLU A 37 9.05 -5.04 9.63
CA GLU A 37 10.26 -5.33 10.38
C GLU A 37 11.36 -4.29 10.09
N ASP A 38 11.63 -4.02 8.81
CA ASP A 38 12.68 -3.09 8.39
C ASP A 38 12.38 -1.64 8.81
N MET A 39 11.13 -1.22 8.79
CA MET A 39 10.73 0.15 9.18
C MET A 39 10.69 0.34 10.68
N SER A 40 10.47 -0.72 11.47
CA SER A 40 10.55 -0.75 12.95
C SER A 40 9.77 0.36 13.68
N ASP A 41 8.71 0.87 13.08
CA ASP A 41 7.83 1.86 13.73
C ASP A 41 6.79 1.13 14.59
N PRO A 42 6.69 1.41 15.90
CA PRO A 42 5.81 0.69 16.82
C PRO A 42 4.32 0.88 16.51
N TYR A 43 3.98 1.92 15.77
CA TYR A 43 2.60 2.25 15.40
C TYR A 43 2.24 1.83 13.98
N LEU A 44 3.21 1.38 13.21
CA LEU A 44 2.98 0.84 11.87
C LEU A 44 2.32 -0.53 12.00
N LYS A 45 1.02 -0.60 11.68
CA LYS A 45 0.25 -1.84 11.79
C LYS A 45 0.65 -2.81 10.68
N GLY A 46 1.27 -3.92 11.07
CA GLY A 46 1.64 -5.01 10.16
C GLY A 46 0.45 -5.75 9.56
N ASN A 47 0.77 -6.74 8.76
CA ASN A 47 -0.21 -7.71 8.28
C ASN A 47 -0.76 -8.47 9.49
N LYS A 48 -2.04 -8.30 9.79
CA LYS A 48 -2.72 -9.19 10.74
C LYS A 48 -2.78 -10.59 10.13
N VAL A 49 -2.94 -11.61 10.95
CA VAL A 49 -3.19 -12.98 10.50
C VAL A 49 -4.21 -12.95 9.35
N GLY A 50 -3.75 -13.25 8.11
CA GLY A 50 -4.59 -13.24 6.91
C GLY A 50 -4.47 -11.98 6.04
N ASN A 51 -3.35 -11.75 5.43
CA ASN A 51 -3.18 -10.99 4.17
C ASN A 51 -4.05 -9.73 4.03
N ARG A 52 -3.78 -8.71 4.83
CA ARG A 52 -4.48 -7.42 4.74
C ARG A 52 -4.18 -6.75 3.40
N PRO A 53 -5.20 -6.45 2.55
CA PRO A 53 -4.96 -5.74 1.31
C PRO A 53 -4.65 -4.27 1.57
N HIS A 54 -3.76 -3.73 0.72
CA HIS A 54 -3.37 -2.33 0.69
C HIS A 54 -3.62 -1.78 -0.71
N TYR A 55 -4.23 -0.61 -0.77
CA TYR A 55 -4.57 0.06 -2.01
C TYR A 55 -3.42 0.94 -2.50
N TYR A 56 -2.97 0.75 -3.73
CA TYR A 56 -1.99 1.63 -4.35
C TYR A 56 -2.68 2.91 -4.85
N CYS A 57 -2.43 4.01 -4.15
CA CYS A 57 -3.09 5.28 -4.39
C CYS A 57 -2.36 6.14 -5.44
N PHE A 58 -1.09 6.45 -5.21
CA PHE A 58 -0.26 7.23 -6.13
C PHE A 58 1.23 7.02 -5.88
N GLU A 59 2.03 7.33 -6.90
CA GLU A 59 3.50 7.33 -6.82
C GLU A 59 4.00 8.68 -6.26
N ASP A 60 4.97 8.63 -5.36
CA ASP A 60 5.64 9.83 -4.85
C ASP A 60 6.46 10.51 -5.96
N THR A 61 6.72 11.82 -5.82
CA THR A 61 7.58 12.58 -6.73
C THR A 61 9.00 12.00 -6.84
N SER A 62 9.45 11.30 -5.80
CA SER A 62 10.72 10.54 -5.76
C SER A 62 10.61 9.19 -6.46
N ARG A 63 10.00 9.07 -7.58
CA ARG A 63 9.76 7.88 -8.41
C ARG A 63 10.13 6.51 -7.81
N GLY A 64 9.28 5.50 -7.99
CA GLY A 64 9.45 4.15 -7.43
C GLY A 64 9.20 4.07 -5.93
N ILE A 65 8.59 5.09 -5.34
CA ILE A 65 8.00 5.06 -4.00
C ILE A 65 6.49 5.24 -4.17
N TYR A 66 5.73 4.33 -3.60
CA TYR A 66 4.29 4.22 -3.77
C TYR A 66 3.57 4.44 -2.45
N TRP A 67 2.55 5.29 -2.44
CA TRP A 67 1.72 5.51 -1.26
C TRP A 67 0.59 4.51 -1.22
N MET A 68 0.57 3.72 -0.15
CA MET A 68 -0.37 2.63 0.09
C MET A 68 -1.35 3.00 1.19
N ILE A 69 -2.61 2.67 0.98
CA ILE A 69 -3.69 2.90 1.95
C ILE A 69 -4.17 1.55 2.46
N PRO A 70 -4.05 1.25 3.76
CA PRO A 70 -4.59 0.03 4.34
C PRO A 70 -6.13 0.06 4.37
N LEU A 71 -6.73 -1.12 4.21
CA LEU A 71 -8.18 -1.29 4.26
C LEU A 71 -8.63 -1.92 5.57
N SER A 72 -9.89 -1.68 5.91
CA SER A 72 -10.55 -2.31 7.05
C SER A 72 -11.98 -2.74 6.70
N SER A 73 -12.35 -3.90 7.20
CA SER A 73 -13.74 -4.41 7.15
C SER A 73 -14.62 -3.93 8.31
N GLN A 74 -14.07 -3.18 9.27
CA GLN A 74 -14.82 -2.64 10.42
C GLN A 74 -15.67 -1.43 10.04
N ILE A 75 -16.61 -1.61 9.14
CA ILE A 75 -17.36 -0.54 8.49
C ILE A 75 -18.13 0.31 9.49
N ASP A 76 -18.85 -0.30 10.44
CA ASP A 76 -19.66 0.44 11.40
C ASP A 76 -18.85 1.36 12.30
N LYS A 77 -17.64 0.91 12.69
CA LYS A 77 -16.71 1.74 13.45
C LYS A 77 -16.32 2.99 12.66
N TYR A 78 -15.96 2.83 11.40
CA TYR A 78 -15.48 3.93 10.57
C TYR A 78 -16.60 4.84 10.09
N LYS A 79 -17.80 4.31 9.83
CA LYS A 79 -19.01 5.12 9.57
C LYS A 79 -19.28 6.10 10.72
N ARG A 80 -19.23 5.63 11.98
CA ARG A 80 -19.42 6.51 13.14
C ARG A 80 -18.41 7.65 13.20
N ILE A 81 -17.14 7.39 12.82
CA ILE A 81 -16.11 8.42 12.79
C ILE A 81 -16.40 9.46 11.70
N VAL A 82 -16.77 9.00 10.49
CA VAL A 82 -17.14 9.87 9.36
C VAL A 82 -18.33 10.75 9.76
N GLU A 83 -19.44 10.13 10.20
CA GLU A 83 -20.65 10.84 10.63
C GLU A 83 -20.40 11.87 11.72
N LYS A 84 -19.56 11.54 12.70
CA LYS A 84 -19.19 12.49 13.76
C LYS A 84 -18.49 13.73 13.21
N LYS A 85 -17.60 13.57 12.22
CA LYS A 85 -16.93 14.70 11.57
C LYS A 85 -17.90 15.54 10.73
N GLU A 86 -18.76 14.89 9.96
CA GLU A 86 -19.75 15.55 9.12
C GLU A 86 -20.77 16.34 9.96
N LYS A 87 -21.26 15.77 11.06
CA LYS A 87 -22.13 16.46 12.03
C LYS A 87 -21.45 17.67 12.66
N ALA A 88 -20.12 17.66 12.78
CA ALA A 88 -19.34 18.81 13.24
C ALA A 88 -19.02 19.82 12.11
N GLY A 89 -19.60 19.66 10.92
CA GLY A 89 -19.35 20.54 9.76
C GLY A 89 -17.94 20.41 9.18
N LYS A 90 -17.23 19.32 9.45
CA LYS A 90 -15.86 19.08 8.97
C LYS A 90 -15.83 17.96 7.94
N PRO A 91 -15.19 18.15 6.78
CA PRO A 91 -15.02 17.08 5.81
C PRO A 91 -14.17 15.96 6.41
N CYS A 92 -14.50 14.70 6.07
CA CYS A 92 -13.69 13.56 6.46
C CYS A 92 -12.70 13.19 5.36
N ASP A 93 -11.47 13.72 5.45
CA ASP A 93 -10.41 13.40 4.50
C ASP A 93 -9.60 12.15 4.91
N ILE A 94 -9.73 11.71 6.15
CA ILE A 94 -8.89 10.65 6.75
C ILE A 94 -9.42 9.24 6.55
N ILE A 95 -10.68 9.11 6.17
CA ILE A 95 -11.36 7.84 5.91
C ILE A 95 -12.26 7.99 4.69
N HIS A 96 -12.28 6.97 3.84
CA HIS A 96 -13.22 6.89 2.71
C HIS A 96 -13.82 5.49 2.67
N ILE A 97 -15.15 5.39 2.70
CA ILE A 97 -15.86 4.10 2.67
C ILE A 97 -16.31 3.84 1.26
N VAL A 98 -15.91 2.70 0.71
CA VAL A 98 -16.18 2.29 -0.68
C VAL A 98 -16.93 0.98 -0.70
N LYS A 99 -17.93 0.87 -1.57
CA LYS A 99 -18.53 -0.38 -1.97
C LYS A 99 -17.67 -0.97 -3.10
N LEU A 100 -16.91 -2.03 -2.81
CA LEU A 100 -16.01 -2.67 -3.78
C LEU A 100 -16.78 -3.58 -4.75
N ASP A 101 -17.84 -4.22 -4.27
CA ASP A 101 -18.80 -5.00 -5.06
C ASP A 101 -20.17 -5.02 -4.35
N ASP A 102 -21.12 -5.79 -4.87
CA ASP A 102 -22.48 -5.81 -4.33
C ASP A 102 -22.59 -6.28 -2.87
N SER A 103 -21.60 -7.04 -2.40
CA SER A 103 -21.60 -7.68 -1.07
C SER A 103 -20.59 -7.06 -0.10
N ARG A 104 -19.59 -6.28 -0.59
CA ARG A 104 -18.45 -5.85 0.24
C ARG A 104 -18.25 -4.36 0.26
N GLN A 105 -18.21 -3.81 1.46
CA GLN A 105 -17.74 -2.47 1.74
C GLN A 105 -16.36 -2.55 2.40
N SER A 106 -15.51 -1.57 2.12
CA SER A 106 -14.22 -1.40 2.78
C SER A 106 -14.01 0.05 3.17
N ALA A 107 -13.41 0.25 4.34
CA ALA A 107 -12.95 1.55 4.77
C ALA A 107 -11.48 1.72 4.37
N PHE A 108 -11.19 2.71 3.55
CA PHE A 108 -9.85 3.14 3.17
C PHE A 108 -9.33 4.06 4.27
N LEU A 109 -8.32 3.59 5.01
CA LEU A 109 -7.77 4.30 6.16
C LEU A 109 -6.67 5.26 5.69
N ILE A 110 -7.06 6.38 5.12
CA ILE A 110 -6.14 7.35 4.53
C ILE A 110 -5.19 7.92 5.58
N GLN A 111 -5.66 8.08 6.81
CA GLN A 111 -4.83 8.50 7.95
C GLN A 111 -3.67 7.53 8.26
N ASP A 112 -3.82 6.26 7.91
CA ASP A 112 -2.84 5.18 8.16
C ASP A 112 -1.99 4.89 6.91
N MET A 113 -2.06 5.71 5.84
CA MET A 113 -1.28 5.50 4.64
C MET A 113 0.22 5.62 4.89
N PHE A 114 1.01 4.89 4.12
CA PHE A 114 2.46 4.89 4.23
C PHE A 114 3.14 4.67 2.87
N PRO A 115 4.40 5.14 2.72
CA PRO A 115 5.18 4.93 1.50
C PRO A 115 5.85 3.56 1.51
N ILE A 116 6.04 2.98 0.33
CA ILE A 116 6.68 1.68 0.12
C ILE A 116 7.41 1.66 -1.24
N THR A 117 8.41 0.79 -1.40
CA THR A 117 9.00 0.44 -2.68
C THR A 117 8.47 -0.91 -3.18
N ASP A 118 8.60 -1.20 -4.47
CA ASP A 118 8.08 -2.43 -5.10
C ASP A 118 8.73 -3.72 -4.54
N GLU A 119 9.97 -3.64 -4.03
CA GLU A 119 10.65 -4.78 -3.40
C GLU A 119 9.91 -5.37 -2.20
N TYR A 120 9.08 -4.56 -1.52
CA TYR A 120 8.27 -4.98 -0.39
C TYR A 120 6.87 -5.47 -0.77
N ILE A 121 6.50 -5.45 -2.05
CA ILE A 121 5.26 -6.06 -2.51
C ILE A 121 5.46 -7.58 -2.57
N GLU A 122 4.57 -8.31 -1.90
CA GLU A 122 4.56 -9.76 -1.95
C GLU A 122 3.86 -10.27 -3.20
N ARG A 123 2.65 -9.77 -3.44
CA ARG A 123 1.82 -10.15 -4.59
C ARG A 123 0.63 -9.21 -4.79
N GLU A 124 -0.01 -9.32 -5.93
CA GLU A 124 -1.34 -8.76 -6.16
C GLU A 124 -2.35 -9.41 -5.19
N TYR A 125 -3.29 -8.63 -4.69
CA TYR A 125 -4.43 -9.17 -3.97
C TYR A 125 -5.50 -9.60 -4.97
N THR A 126 -5.84 -10.88 -4.95
CA THR A 126 -6.75 -11.48 -5.94
C THR A 126 -8.04 -11.95 -5.30
N ILE A 127 -9.12 -11.86 -6.06
CA ILE A 127 -10.41 -12.43 -5.74
C ILE A 127 -10.85 -13.31 -6.90
N ALA A 128 -11.18 -14.58 -6.62
CA ALA A 128 -11.47 -15.57 -7.65
C ALA A 128 -10.39 -15.62 -8.76
N GLY A 129 -9.10 -15.49 -8.38
CA GLY A 129 -7.97 -15.53 -9.29
C GLY A 129 -7.69 -14.24 -10.06
N ASN A 130 -8.54 -13.21 -9.93
CA ASN A 130 -8.37 -11.93 -10.63
C ASN A 130 -7.81 -10.85 -9.68
N HIS A 131 -6.84 -10.06 -10.17
CA HIS A 131 -6.32 -8.92 -9.42
C HIS A 131 -7.46 -7.94 -9.11
N LEU A 132 -7.65 -7.64 -7.82
CA LEU A 132 -8.65 -6.65 -7.41
C LEU A 132 -8.17 -5.26 -7.80
N MET A 133 -9.01 -4.53 -8.54
CA MET A 133 -8.78 -3.16 -8.96
C MET A 133 -9.98 -2.29 -8.56
N LEU A 134 -9.72 -1.06 -8.13
CA LEU A 134 -10.78 -0.06 -8.00
C LEU A 134 -11.09 0.50 -9.40
N THR A 135 -12.26 0.16 -9.92
CA THR A 135 -12.67 0.47 -11.31
C THR A 135 -13.29 1.84 -11.48
N SER A 136 -13.85 2.42 -10.40
CA SER A 136 -14.44 3.76 -10.44
C SER A 136 -13.35 4.84 -10.46
N GLU A 137 -13.14 5.48 -11.60
CA GLU A 137 -12.20 6.60 -11.74
C GLU A 137 -12.56 7.77 -10.83
N HIS A 138 -13.85 8.06 -10.68
CA HIS A 138 -14.34 9.13 -9.79
C HIS A 138 -13.91 8.86 -8.34
N THR A 139 -14.19 7.65 -7.83
CA THR A 139 -13.81 7.25 -6.47
C THR A 139 -12.28 7.25 -6.29
N ALA A 140 -11.53 6.77 -7.29
CA ALA A 140 -10.08 6.80 -7.24
C ALA A 140 -9.51 8.23 -7.15
N LYS A 141 -10.07 9.18 -7.90
CA LYS A 141 -9.70 10.59 -7.83
C LYS A 141 -10.02 11.21 -6.47
N GLU A 142 -11.20 10.93 -5.90
CA GLU A 142 -11.56 11.42 -4.57
C GLU A 142 -10.60 10.90 -3.49
N ILE A 143 -10.28 9.62 -3.52
CA ILE A 143 -9.32 9.01 -2.57
C ILE A 143 -7.94 9.67 -2.75
N GLU A 144 -7.46 9.83 -3.97
CA GLU A 144 -6.17 10.47 -4.25
C GLU A 144 -6.10 11.92 -3.76
N GLN A 145 -7.15 12.70 -3.97
CA GLN A 145 -7.23 14.09 -3.49
C GLN A 145 -7.17 14.14 -1.95
N LYS A 146 -7.95 13.30 -1.27
CA LYS A 146 -7.92 13.18 0.19
C LYS A 146 -6.54 12.75 0.69
N ALA A 147 -5.93 11.75 0.04
CA ALA A 147 -4.62 11.24 0.42
C ALA A 147 -3.51 12.28 0.23
N LYS A 148 -3.52 13.05 -0.86
CA LYS A 148 -2.57 14.16 -1.06
C LYS A 148 -2.72 15.26 -0.01
N LYS A 149 -3.95 15.58 0.37
CA LYS A 149 -4.23 16.53 1.44
C LYS A 149 -3.73 16.02 2.80
N VAL A 150 -4.00 14.77 3.13
CA VAL A 150 -3.51 14.11 4.36
C VAL A 150 -1.98 14.05 4.36
N MET A 151 -1.34 13.67 3.26
CA MET A 151 0.13 13.67 3.12
C MET A 151 0.70 15.06 3.39
N GLY A 152 0.10 16.11 2.83
CA GLY A 152 0.51 17.50 3.08
C GLY A 152 0.43 17.87 4.57
N MET A 153 -0.59 17.38 5.29
CA MET A 153 -0.71 17.59 6.74
C MET A 153 0.33 16.80 7.52
N LEU A 154 0.58 15.55 7.17
CA LEU A 154 1.63 14.72 7.78
C LEU A 154 3.03 15.33 7.62
N LYS A 155 3.34 15.88 6.44
CA LYS A 155 4.60 16.60 6.18
C LYS A 155 4.77 17.86 7.05
N ARG A 156 3.67 18.47 7.49
CA ARG A 156 3.68 19.60 8.44
C ARG A 156 3.64 19.15 9.92
N GLY A 157 3.77 17.87 10.20
CA GLY A 157 3.79 17.32 11.55
C GLY A 157 2.43 17.13 12.20
N VAL A 158 1.33 17.21 11.45
CA VAL A 158 -0.01 16.93 11.97
C VAL A 158 -0.13 15.46 12.30
N LYS A 159 -0.63 15.15 13.49
CA LYS A 159 -0.98 13.80 13.92
C LYS A 159 -2.49 13.67 14.01
N PHE A 160 -3.05 12.65 13.36
CA PHE A 160 -4.49 12.37 13.39
C PHE A 160 -4.89 11.52 14.58
N MET A 161 -3.92 10.83 15.18
CA MET A 161 -4.09 10.01 16.38
C MET A 161 -2.79 9.94 17.19
N PRO A 162 -2.85 9.66 18.50
CA PRO A 162 -1.66 9.56 19.36
C PRO A 162 -0.67 8.48 18.87
N THR A 163 -1.18 7.41 18.29
CA THR A 163 -0.42 6.26 17.76
C THR A 163 -0.14 6.37 16.25
N GLN A 164 0.09 7.58 15.75
CA GLN A 164 0.39 7.82 14.35
C GLN A 164 1.82 7.38 14.01
N PRO A 165 2.02 6.48 13.02
CA PRO A 165 3.36 6.15 12.53
C PRO A 165 4.07 7.38 11.99
N ASN A 166 5.41 7.41 12.11
CA ASN A 166 6.21 8.47 11.50
C ASN A 166 6.50 8.16 10.02
N VAL A 167 5.47 8.27 9.19
CA VAL A 167 5.56 7.93 7.76
C VAL A 167 6.52 8.82 6.97
N ILE A 168 6.81 10.02 7.47
CA ILE A 168 7.79 10.92 6.84
C ILE A 168 9.22 10.40 7.08
N ALA A 169 9.52 9.88 8.27
CA ALA A 169 10.80 9.22 8.53
C ALA A 169 10.95 7.94 7.67
N ILE A 170 9.87 7.18 7.49
CA ILE A 170 9.85 6.03 6.58
C ILE A 170 10.15 6.46 5.14
N LEU A 171 9.51 7.53 4.66
CA LEU A 171 9.74 8.08 3.32
C LEU A 171 11.22 8.46 3.12
N GLU A 172 11.82 9.18 4.07
CA GLU A 172 13.23 9.58 3.98
C GLU A 172 14.18 8.37 4.00
N LYS A 173 13.88 7.36 4.82
CA LYS A 173 14.65 6.10 4.85
C LYS A 173 14.59 5.38 3.49
N LEU A 174 13.43 5.28 2.87
CA LEU A 174 13.25 4.66 1.55
C LEU A 174 13.99 5.44 0.44
N LYS A 175 14.05 6.77 0.52
CA LYS A 175 14.82 7.60 -0.43
C LYS A 175 16.34 7.37 -0.32
N GLN A 176 16.84 7.12 0.89
CA GLN A 176 18.28 6.88 1.13
C GLN A 176 18.72 5.48 0.70
N SER A 177 17.80 4.53 0.63
CA SER A 177 18.08 3.13 0.25
C SER A 177 18.12 2.92 -1.27
N LYS A 178 17.92 3.94 -2.05
CA LYS A 178 18.00 3.98 -3.52
C LYS A 178 19.30 4.59 -3.96
#